data_2084e59574897c7c6dba4741f0bdab08
#
_entry.id   2084e59574897c7c6dba4741f0bdab08
#
_cell.length_a   1.000
_cell.length_b   1.000
_cell.length_c   1.000
_cell.angle_alpha   90.00
_cell.angle_beta   90.00
_cell.angle_gamma   90.00
#
_symmetry.space_group_name_H-M   'P 1'
#
loop_
_entity.id
_entity.type
_entity.pdbx_description
1 polymer ?
#
loop_
_entity_poly.entity_id
_entity_poly.type
_entity_poly.pdbx_seq_one_letter_code
_entity_poly.pdbx_strand_id
1 'polypeptide(L)'
;MADFWTWQLTLQTALAAVVIGYLLGSIPFGLLLTRMAGLGDVRNIGSGNIGATNVLRTGNKGLAAATLLLDAFKGTAAVLITAHFFGEDAGVLAGFAAFIGHIFPVWIGFKGGKGVATYLGILLGLAPLMALIFAIVWLAIAFTTRYSSLSALVATLVIPVVLWILGVDKIAAVMALMTVISWYKHRANIIRLTAGTEGKIGAKG
;
A
#
# COMPACT_ATOMS: atom_id res chain seq x y z
N MET A 1 7.61 -16.01 -24.78
CA MET A 1 6.65 -14.88 -24.72
C MET A 1 5.18 -15.29 -24.50
N ALA A 2 4.83 -16.56 -24.55
CA ALA A 2 3.43 -17.02 -24.43
C ALA A 2 2.87 -17.08 -22.99
N ASP A 3 3.71 -17.16 -21.97
CA ASP A 3 3.26 -17.45 -20.60
C ASP A 3 2.90 -16.22 -19.73
N PHE A 4 3.21 -15.02 -20.19
CA PHE A 4 2.99 -13.78 -19.46
C PHE A 4 1.51 -13.54 -19.12
N TRP A 5 0.57 -13.85 -20.01
CA TRP A 5 -0.86 -13.60 -19.85
C TRP A 5 -1.67 -14.83 -19.41
N THR A 6 -1.03 -16.00 -19.25
CA THR A 6 -1.74 -17.19 -18.77
C THR A 6 -1.84 -17.18 -17.26
N TRP A 7 -3.07 -16.96 -16.77
CA TRP A 7 -3.39 -17.09 -15.36
C TRP A 7 -3.86 -18.51 -15.08
N GLN A 8 -3.19 -19.20 -14.18
CA GLN A 8 -3.56 -20.54 -13.75
C GLN A 8 -4.60 -20.47 -12.61
N LEU A 9 -5.76 -19.89 -12.92
CA LEU A 9 -6.84 -19.70 -11.96
C LEU A 9 -8.15 -20.27 -12.51
N THR A 10 -8.87 -21.02 -11.68
CA THR A 10 -10.29 -21.28 -11.91
C THR A 10 -11.10 -20.06 -11.44
N LEU A 11 -12.36 -19.94 -11.89
CA LEU A 11 -13.24 -18.88 -11.41
C LEU A 11 -13.42 -18.93 -9.88
N GLN A 12 -13.52 -20.14 -9.31
CA GLN A 12 -13.68 -20.32 -7.86
C GLN A 12 -12.45 -19.81 -7.09
N THR A 13 -11.23 -20.19 -7.52
CA THR A 13 -9.99 -19.74 -6.87
C THR A 13 -9.77 -18.25 -7.04
N ALA A 14 -10.12 -17.67 -8.20
CA ALA A 14 -10.04 -16.24 -8.43
C ALA A 14 -11.01 -15.47 -7.51
N LEU A 15 -12.26 -15.91 -7.40
CA LEU A 15 -13.24 -15.30 -6.49
C LEU A 15 -12.80 -15.39 -5.03
N ALA A 16 -12.31 -16.57 -4.60
CA ALA A 16 -11.79 -16.74 -3.24
C ALA A 16 -10.62 -15.80 -2.96
N ALA A 17 -9.66 -15.69 -3.88
CA ALA A 17 -8.51 -14.79 -3.75
C ALA A 17 -8.95 -13.31 -3.65
N VAL A 18 -9.90 -12.87 -4.48
CA VAL A 18 -10.44 -11.50 -4.44
C VAL A 18 -11.15 -11.23 -3.12
N VAL A 19 -12.01 -12.13 -2.65
CA VAL A 19 -12.77 -11.94 -1.40
C VAL A 19 -11.82 -11.90 -0.20
N ILE A 20 -10.92 -12.89 -0.06
CA ILE A 20 -9.95 -12.94 1.03
C ILE A 20 -9.05 -11.70 1.01
N GLY A 21 -8.48 -11.38 -0.15
CA GLY A 21 -7.61 -10.22 -0.31
C GLY A 21 -8.33 -8.92 0.04
N TYR A 22 -9.51 -8.69 -0.52
CA TYR A 22 -10.28 -7.47 -0.27
C TYR A 22 -10.66 -7.31 1.21
N LEU A 23 -11.16 -8.36 1.85
CA LEU A 23 -11.57 -8.31 3.25
C LEU A 23 -10.38 -8.02 4.18
N LEU A 24 -9.26 -8.72 4.01
CA LEU A 24 -8.03 -8.45 4.77
C LEU A 24 -7.53 -7.02 4.51
N GLY A 25 -7.44 -6.62 3.26
CA GLY A 25 -6.99 -5.29 2.86
C GLY A 25 -7.88 -4.16 3.40
N SER A 26 -9.19 -4.39 3.49
CA SER A 26 -10.17 -3.38 3.91
C SER A 26 -10.15 -3.06 5.41
N ILE A 27 -9.39 -3.79 6.24
CA ILE A 27 -9.24 -3.49 7.67
C ILE A 27 -8.51 -2.14 7.81
N PRO A 28 -9.15 -1.09 8.39
CA PRO A 28 -8.58 0.26 8.46
C PRO A 28 -7.77 0.45 9.76
N PHE A 29 -6.59 -0.20 9.86
CA PHE A 29 -5.82 -0.25 11.11
C PHE A 29 -5.50 1.12 11.71
N GLY A 30 -5.13 2.12 10.90
CA GLY A 30 -4.84 3.44 11.43
C GLY A 30 -6.03 4.10 12.11
N LEU A 31 -7.23 3.93 11.57
CA LEU A 31 -8.46 4.43 12.20
C LEU A 31 -8.82 3.63 13.46
N LEU A 32 -8.70 2.30 13.41
CA LEU A 32 -8.99 1.43 14.56
C LEU A 32 -8.05 1.75 15.72
N LEU A 33 -6.75 1.78 15.48
CA LEU A 33 -5.73 2.04 16.51
C LEU A 33 -5.89 3.42 17.15
N THR A 34 -6.14 4.47 16.36
CA THR A 34 -6.32 5.82 16.93
C THR A 34 -7.59 5.94 17.76
N ARG A 35 -8.69 5.32 17.34
CA ARG A 35 -9.92 5.28 18.14
C ARG A 35 -9.75 4.49 19.43
N MET A 36 -9.13 3.31 19.39
CA MET A 36 -8.86 2.49 20.57
C MET A 36 -7.95 3.20 21.59
N ALA A 37 -7.03 4.03 21.10
CA ALA A 37 -6.14 4.84 21.95
C ALA A 37 -6.77 6.15 22.44
N GLY A 38 -8.06 6.39 22.22
CA GLY A 38 -8.75 7.61 22.66
C GLY A 38 -8.38 8.88 21.90
N LEU A 39 -7.65 8.77 20.76
CA LEU A 39 -7.21 9.90 19.94
C LEU A 39 -8.27 10.37 18.92
N GLY A 40 -9.45 9.74 18.94
CA GLY A 40 -10.54 10.07 18.03
C GLY A 40 -10.33 9.59 16.59
N ASP A 41 -10.94 10.30 15.64
CA ASP A 41 -10.90 9.93 14.23
C ASP A 41 -9.74 10.64 13.53
N VAL A 42 -8.73 9.86 13.12
CA VAL A 42 -7.53 10.35 12.43
C VAL A 42 -7.82 11.10 11.12
N ARG A 43 -9.02 10.91 10.55
CA ARG A 43 -9.44 11.61 9.32
C ARG A 43 -9.77 13.08 9.56
N ASN A 44 -9.97 13.48 10.82
CA ASN A 44 -10.24 14.87 11.19
C ASN A 44 -8.96 15.71 11.38
N ILE A 45 -7.78 15.11 11.21
CA ILE A 45 -6.49 15.79 11.37
C ILE A 45 -5.65 15.72 10.09
N GLY A 46 -4.77 16.69 9.95
CA GLY A 46 -3.73 16.73 8.91
C GLY A 46 -4.25 16.52 7.49
N SER A 47 -3.85 15.43 6.85
CA SER A 47 -4.25 15.13 5.47
C SER A 47 -5.60 14.42 5.32
N GLY A 48 -6.30 14.13 6.42
CA GLY A 48 -7.53 13.35 6.40
C GLY A 48 -7.36 11.87 6.03
N ASN A 49 -6.11 11.39 5.93
CA ASN A 49 -5.81 10.01 5.55
C ASN A 49 -5.72 9.10 6.78
N ILE A 50 -6.07 7.80 6.60
CA ILE A 50 -5.97 6.79 7.65
C ILE A 50 -4.57 6.16 7.81
N GLY A 51 -3.59 6.50 6.95
CA GLY A 51 -2.26 5.88 6.94
C GLY A 51 -1.31 6.40 8.02
N ALA A 52 -0.22 5.66 8.25
CA ALA A 52 0.79 5.88 9.30
C ALA A 52 1.34 7.31 9.38
N THR A 53 1.61 7.96 8.23
CA THR A 53 2.12 9.35 8.21
C THR A 53 1.10 10.34 8.80
N ASN A 54 -0.21 10.09 8.65
CA ASN A 54 -1.23 10.94 9.28
C ASN A 54 -1.39 10.60 10.77
N VAL A 55 -1.31 9.32 11.13
CA VAL A 55 -1.29 8.87 12.54
C VAL A 55 -0.09 9.48 13.28
N LEU A 56 1.06 9.63 12.65
CA LEU A 56 2.24 10.27 13.25
C LEU A 56 1.98 11.72 13.70
N ARG A 57 1.04 12.43 13.06
CA ARG A 57 0.64 13.80 13.42
C ARG A 57 -0.12 13.88 14.74
N THR A 58 -0.65 12.77 15.26
CA THR A 58 -1.17 12.70 16.64
C THR A 58 -0.09 12.85 17.70
N GLY A 59 1.19 12.80 17.32
CA GLY A 59 2.35 12.76 18.23
C GLY A 59 2.70 11.35 18.71
N ASN A 60 1.85 10.35 18.48
CA ASN A 60 2.10 8.97 18.93
C ASN A 60 2.86 8.16 17.88
N LYS A 61 4.18 8.08 18.06
CA LYS A 61 5.08 7.34 17.16
C LYS A 61 4.81 5.83 17.16
N GLY A 62 4.45 5.26 18.33
CA GLY A 62 4.13 3.84 18.47
C GLY A 62 2.91 3.43 17.64
N LEU A 63 1.82 4.22 17.70
CA LEU A 63 0.64 3.98 16.88
C LEU A 63 0.91 4.17 15.39
N ALA A 64 1.75 5.13 15.02
CA ALA A 64 2.15 5.30 13.62
C ALA A 64 2.94 4.08 13.10
N ALA A 65 3.88 3.57 13.89
CA ALA A 65 4.63 2.36 13.56
C ALA A 65 3.72 1.13 13.49
N ALA A 66 2.82 0.94 14.47
CA ALA A 66 1.85 -0.15 14.46
C ALA A 66 0.92 -0.08 13.23
N THR A 67 0.46 1.11 12.86
CA THR A 67 -0.34 1.32 11.64
C THR A 67 0.43 0.90 10.39
N LEU A 68 1.70 1.31 10.26
CA LEU A 68 2.56 0.94 9.13
C LEU A 68 2.71 -0.58 9.03
N LEU A 69 3.06 -1.22 10.15
CA LEU A 69 3.30 -2.66 10.19
C LEU A 69 2.03 -3.47 9.90
N LEU A 70 0.90 -3.12 10.49
CA LEU A 70 -0.36 -3.83 10.28
C LEU A 70 -0.94 -3.59 8.87
N ASP A 71 -0.81 -2.39 8.32
CA ASP A 71 -1.22 -2.10 6.93
C ASP A 71 -0.30 -2.80 5.90
N ALA A 72 0.97 -3.03 6.22
CA ALA A 72 1.85 -3.88 5.41
C ALA A 72 1.49 -5.36 5.60
N PHE A 73 1.39 -5.82 6.85
CA PHE A 73 1.12 -7.22 7.18
C PHE A 73 -0.17 -7.74 6.54
N LYS A 74 -1.25 -6.96 6.50
CA LYS A 74 -2.50 -7.40 5.85
C LYS A 74 -2.31 -7.69 4.35
N GLY A 75 -1.44 -6.93 3.66
CA GLY A 75 -1.07 -7.19 2.27
C GLY A 75 -0.24 -8.47 2.11
N THR A 76 0.77 -8.64 2.97
CA THR A 76 1.59 -9.86 3.00
C THR A 76 0.74 -11.09 3.32
N ALA A 77 -0.13 -11.00 4.32
CA ALA A 77 -1.01 -12.10 4.71
C ALA A 77 -1.97 -12.49 3.57
N ALA A 78 -2.56 -11.52 2.88
CA ALA A 78 -3.43 -11.77 1.74
C ALA A 78 -2.70 -12.56 0.64
N VAL A 79 -1.48 -12.16 0.30
CA VAL A 79 -0.64 -12.85 -0.69
C VAL A 79 -0.30 -14.27 -0.24
N LEU A 80 0.32 -14.41 0.95
CA LEU A 80 0.86 -15.69 1.39
C LEU A 80 -0.24 -16.74 1.66
N ILE A 81 -1.35 -16.33 2.28
CA ILE A 81 -2.47 -17.24 2.55
C ILE A 81 -3.04 -17.77 1.23
N THR A 82 -3.33 -16.88 0.28
CA THR A 82 -3.95 -17.31 -0.98
C THR A 82 -2.98 -18.05 -1.90
N ALA A 83 -1.70 -17.67 -1.91
CA ALA A 83 -0.68 -18.41 -2.65
C ALA A 83 -0.51 -19.83 -2.10
N HIS A 84 -0.53 -20.00 -0.79
CA HIS A 84 -0.39 -21.30 -0.15
C HIS A 84 -1.55 -22.26 -0.50
N PHE A 85 -2.80 -21.77 -0.49
CA PHE A 85 -3.97 -22.63 -0.71
C PHE A 85 -4.39 -22.75 -2.19
N PHE A 86 -4.09 -21.75 -3.02
CA PHE A 86 -4.64 -21.63 -4.38
C PHE A 86 -3.61 -21.35 -5.47
N GLY A 87 -2.31 -21.33 -5.11
CA GLY A 87 -1.20 -21.10 -6.04
C GLY A 87 -0.80 -19.62 -6.19
N GLU A 88 0.36 -19.42 -6.83
CA GLU A 88 1.01 -18.08 -6.92
C GLU A 88 0.14 -17.02 -7.57
N ASP A 89 -0.58 -17.36 -8.65
CA ASP A 89 -1.46 -16.42 -9.34
C ASP A 89 -2.61 -15.93 -8.45
N ALA A 90 -3.12 -16.80 -7.56
CA ALA A 90 -4.10 -16.40 -6.55
C ALA A 90 -3.50 -15.42 -5.54
N GLY A 91 -2.24 -15.62 -5.15
CA GLY A 91 -1.49 -14.68 -4.31
C GLY A 91 -1.37 -13.29 -4.95
N VAL A 92 -1.03 -13.24 -6.23
CA VAL A 92 -0.93 -11.96 -6.98
C VAL A 92 -2.29 -11.25 -7.01
N LEU A 93 -3.35 -11.98 -7.35
CA LEU A 93 -4.72 -11.43 -7.42
C LEU A 93 -5.22 -10.95 -6.06
N ALA A 94 -4.98 -11.74 -4.99
CA ALA A 94 -5.35 -11.36 -3.63
C ALA A 94 -4.55 -10.15 -3.12
N GLY A 95 -3.28 -10.03 -3.49
CA GLY A 95 -2.49 -8.84 -3.21
C GLY A 95 -3.11 -7.59 -3.83
N PHE A 96 -3.47 -7.65 -5.11
CA PHE A 96 -4.18 -6.56 -5.78
C PHE A 96 -5.51 -6.24 -5.09
N ALA A 97 -6.31 -7.26 -4.77
CA ALA A 97 -7.56 -7.08 -4.06
C ALA A 97 -7.39 -6.46 -2.66
N ALA A 98 -6.33 -6.83 -1.93
CA ALA A 98 -5.98 -6.23 -0.64
C ALA A 98 -5.60 -4.75 -0.77
N PHE A 99 -4.88 -4.39 -1.82
CA PHE A 99 -4.57 -3.00 -2.14
C PHE A 99 -5.85 -2.20 -2.41
N ILE A 100 -6.77 -2.72 -3.21
CA ILE A 100 -8.08 -2.10 -3.48
C ILE A 100 -8.90 -1.99 -2.19
N GLY A 101 -8.91 -3.03 -1.35
CA GLY A 101 -9.57 -3.01 -0.04
C GLY A 101 -9.03 -1.90 0.88
N HIS A 102 -7.71 -1.69 0.92
CA HIS A 102 -7.11 -0.60 1.70
C HIS A 102 -7.51 0.79 1.17
N ILE A 103 -7.61 0.95 -0.14
CA ILE A 103 -7.97 2.24 -0.78
C ILE A 103 -9.47 2.53 -0.69
N PHE A 104 -10.28 1.49 -0.82
CA PHE A 104 -11.74 1.58 -0.86
C PHE A 104 -12.39 0.61 0.16
N PRO A 105 -12.13 0.75 1.47
CA PRO A 105 -12.66 -0.15 2.47
C PRO A 105 -14.16 0.07 2.68
N VAL A 106 -14.94 -1.01 2.56
CA VAL A 106 -16.42 -0.98 2.69
C VAL A 106 -16.87 -0.44 4.06
N TRP A 107 -16.13 -0.77 5.12
CA TRP A 107 -16.46 -0.43 6.51
C TRP A 107 -16.49 1.07 6.82
N ILE A 108 -15.86 1.89 6.00
CA ILE A 108 -15.73 3.34 6.20
C ILE A 108 -16.14 4.13 4.96
N GLY A 109 -17.14 3.60 4.24
CA GLY A 109 -17.73 4.27 3.08
C GLY A 109 -16.77 4.47 1.93
N PHE A 110 -15.88 3.51 1.67
CA PHE A 110 -14.89 3.50 0.58
C PHE A 110 -13.86 4.65 0.63
N LYS A 111 -13.70 5.29 1.80
CA LYS A 111 -12.76 6.41 2.03
C LYS A 111 -11.53 5.92 2.80
N GLY A 112 -10.66 5.15 2.13
CA GLY A 112 -9.47 4.55 2.70
C GLY A 112 -8.18 5.37 2.53
N GLY A 113 -7.06 4.64 2.60
CA GLY A 113 -5.71 5.19 2.49
C GLY A 113 -5.23 5.40 1.05
N LYS A 114 -3.90 5.47 0.89
CA LYS A 114 -3.22 5.63 -0.41
C LYS A 114 -2.48 4.38 -0.88
N GLY A 115 -2.48 3.33 -0.05
CA GLY A 115 -1.98 2.02 -0.39
C GLY A 115 -0.49 1.77 -0.17
N VAL A 116 0.32 2.75 0.25
CA VAL A 116 1.80 2.65 0.26
C VAL A 116 2.31 1.52 1.17
N ALA A 117 1.82 1.43 2.40
CA ALA A 117 2.21 0.37 3.35
C ALA A 117 1.73 -1.01 2.86
N THR A 118 0.49 -1.08 2.35
CA THR A 118 -0.08 -2.32 1.80
C THR A 118 0.68 -2.76 0.52
N TYR A 119 1.07 -1.81 -0.34
CA TYR A 119 1.93 -2.05 -1.50
C TYR A 119 3.26 -2.70 -1.08
N LEU A 120 3.94 -2.12 -0.06
CA LEU A 120 5.15 -2.71 0.52
C LEU A 120 4.91 -4.12 1.06
N GLY A 121 3.81 -4.33 1.77
CA GLY A 121 3.45 -5.65 2.31
C GLY A 121 3.17 -6.69 1.24
N ILE A 122 2.53 -6.30 0.13
CA ILE A 122 2.31 -7.17 -1.03
C ILE A 122 3.65 -7.56 -1.66
N LEU A 123 4.58 -6.62 -1.78
CA LEU A 123 5.94 -6.92 -2.25
C LEU A 123 6.67 -7.89 -1.33
N LEU A 124 6.52 -7.77 0.00
CA LEU A 124 7.09 -8.74 0.94
C LEU A 124 6.57 -10.16 0.70
N GLY A 125 5.31 -10.30 0.28
CA GLY A 125 4.73 -11.61 -0.04
C GLY A 125 5.12 -12.14 -1.42
N LEU A 126 5.21 -11.27 -2.45
CA LEU A 126 5.44 -11.67 -3.84
C LEU A 126 6.92 -11.67 -4.25
N ALA A 127 7.68 -10.69 -3.77
CA ALA A 127 9.05 -10.43 -4.20
C ALA A 127 9.81 -9.69 -3.09
N PRO A 128 10.30 -10.38 -2.03
CA PRO A 128 10.90 -9.76 -0.87
C PRO A 128 12.08 -8.83 -1.18
N LEU A 129 12.88 -9.15 -2.19
CA LEU A 129 13.97 -8.28 -2.66
C LEU A 129 13.44 -6.93 -3.17
N MET A 130 12.30 -6.92 -3.85
CA MET A 130 11.66 -5.68 -4.31
C MET A 130 11.10 -4.86 -3.16
N ALA A 131 10.65 -5.50 -2.08
CA ALA A 131 10.26 -4.81 -0.86
C ALA A 131 11.46 -4.10 -0.21
N LEU A 132 12.63 -4.71 -0.22
CA LEU A 132 13.88 -4.10 0.24
C LEU A 132 14.27 -2.89 -0.64
N ILE A 133 14.23 -3.04 -1.96
CA ILE A 133 14.50 -1.94 -2.91
C ILE A 133 13.51 -0.79 -2.67
N PHE A 134 12.22 -1.10 -2.55
CA PHE A 134 11.19 -0.10 -2.21
C PHE A 134 11.52 0.65 -0.93
N ALA A 135 11.89 -0.06 0.14
CA ALA A 135 12.23 0.54 1.43
C ALA A 135 13.47 1.44 1.33
N ILE A 136 14.52 1.00 0.63
CA ILE A 136 15.74 1.79 0.40
C ILE A 136 15.40 3.07 -0.37
N VAL A 137 14.69 2.99 -1.48
CA VAL A 137 14.30 4.15 -2.28
C VAL A 137 13.43 5.10 -1.47
N TRP A 138 12.41 4.56 -0.77
CA TRP A 138 11.53 5.36 0.06
C TRP A 138 12.30 6.11 1.15
N LEU A 139 13.20 5.43 1.88
CA LEU A 139 14.01 6.02 2.93
C LEU A 139 14.98 7.07 2.37
N ALA A 140 15.68 6.77 1.28
CA ALA A 140 16.60 7.72 0.66
C ALA A 140 15.92 9.04 0.30
N ILE A 141 14.75 9.00 -0.34
CA ILE A 141 13.98 10.20 -0.66
C ILE A 141 13.40 10.85 0.60
N ALA A 142 12.96 10.07 1.60
CA ALA A 142 12.45 10.62 2.84
C ALA A 142 13.52 11.36 3.66
N PHE A 143 14.73 10.84 3.74
CA PHE A 143 15.86 11.49 4.44
C PHE A 143 16.32 12.75 3.74
N THR A 144 16.41 12.76 2.41
CA THR A 144 16.91 13.91 1.63
C THR A 144 15.89 15.03 1.52
N THR A 145 14.60 14.70 1.33
CA THR A 145 13.56 15.70 1.03
C THR A 145 12.58 15.97 2.19
N ARG A 146 12.46 15.01 3.09
CA ARG A 146 11.46 14.99 4.18
C ARG A 146 10.00 14.94 3.71
N TYR A 147 9.74 14.61 2.45
CA TYR A 147 8.37 14.45 1.92
C TYR A 147 7.99 12.96 1.79
N SER A 148 7.14 12.46 2.70
CA SER A 148 6.61 11.08 2.65
C SER A 148 5.86 10.79 1.35
N SER A 149 5.14 11.77 0.80
CA SER A 149 4.40 11.62 -0.46
C SER A 149 5.34 11.49 -1.66
N LEU A 150 6.40 12.28 -1.73
CA LEU A 150 7.41 12.17 -2.80
C LEU A 150 8.12 10.81 -2.73
N SER A 151 8.50 10.38 -1.52
CA SER A 151 9.11 9.07 -1.30
C SER A 151 8.22 7.93 -1.82
N ALA A 152 6.92 8.00 -1.54
CA ALA A 152 5.95 7.01 -2.00
C ALA A 152 5.79 7.02 -3.53
N LEU A 153 5.70 8.19 -4.15
CA LEU A 153 5.59 8.33 -5.59
C LEU A 153 6.82 7.75 -6.31
N VAL A 154 8.02 8.08 -5.87
CA VAL A 154 9.26 7.57 -6.48
C VAL A 154 9.40 6.07 -6.24
N ALA A 155 9.23 5.59 -5.01
CA ALA A 155 9.38 4.18 -4.70
C ALA A 155 8.37 3.31 -5.47
N THR A 156 7.10 3.71 -5.55
CA THR A 156 6.10 2.96 -6.32
C THR A 156 6.39 2.96 -7.82
N LEU A 157 7.01 4.01 -8.38
CA LEU A 157 7.38 4.08 -9.79
C LEU A 157 8.56 3.16 -10.12
N VAL A 158 9.57 3.10 -9.25
CA VAL A 158 10.80 2.31 -9.46
C VAL A 158 10.48 0.81 -9.54
N ILE A 159 9.58 0.31 -8.70
CA ILE A 159 9.33 -1.14 -8.57
C ILE A 159 8.86 -1.80 -9.87
N PRO A 160 7.78 -1.35 -10.55
CA PRO A 160 7.35 -2.01 -11.79
C PRO A 160 8.41 -1.92 -12.90
N VAL A 161 9.21 -0.85 -12.93
CA VAL A 161 10.31 -0.71 -13.90
C VAL A 161 11.40 -1.75 -13.63
N VAL A 162 11.83 -1.93 -12.38
CA VAL A 162 12.84 -2.93 -12.01
C VAL A 162 12.33 -4.33 -12.29
N LEU A 163 11.10 -4.66 -11.91
CA LEU A 163 10.48 -5.96 -12.18
C LEU A 163 10.42 -6.26 -13.68
N TRP A 164 10.07 -5.27 -14.49
CA TRP A 164 10.05 -5.39 -15.95
C TRP A 164 11.44 -5.70 -16.52
N ILE A 165 12.47 -4.97 -16.09
CA ILE A 165 13.87 -5.20 -16.50
C ILE A 165 14.34 -6.62 -16.12
N LEU A 166 13.87 -7.16 -14.99
CA LEU A 166 14.18 -8.50 -14.51
C LEU A 166 13.34 -9.61 -15.20
N GLY A 167 12.41 -9.26 -16.10
CA GLY A 167 11.54 -10.23 -16.79
C GLY A 167 10.45 -10.84 -15.90
N VAL A 168 10.09 -10.20 -14.77
CA VAL A 168 9.01 -10.63 -13.87
C VAL A 168 7.72 -9.92 -14.26
N ASP A 169 7.32 -10.11 -15.49
CA ASP A 169 6.35 -9.27 -16.20
C ASP A 169 4.95 -9.25 -15.56
N LYS A 170 4.44 -10.40 -15.07
CA LYS A 170 3.11 -10.50 -14.45
C LYS A 170 3.01 -9.63 -13.20
N ILE A 171 4.00 -9.74 -12.31
CA ILE A 171 4.05 -8.94 -11.09
C ILE A 171 4.30 -7.47 -11.46
N ALA A 172 5.18 -7.20 -12.45
CA ALA A 172 5.44 -5.84 -12.93
C ALA A 172 4.16 -5.14 -13.39
N ALA A 173 3.30 -5.82 -14.18
CA ALA A 173 2.04 -5.26 -14.66
C ALA A 173 1.07 -4.93 -13.51
N VAL A 174 0.93 -5.84 -12.55
CA VAL A 174 0.07 -5.61 -11.38
C VAL A 174 0.59 -4.45 -10.53
N MET A 175 1.91 -4.40 -10.27
CA MET A 175 2.52 -3.32 -9.51
C MET A 175 2.44 -1.99 -10.27
N ALA A 176 2.53 -1.98 -11.61
CA ALA A 176 2.31 -0.78 -12.43
C ALA A 176 0.87 -0.25 -12.29
N LEU A 177 -0.13 -1.13 -12.35
CA LEU A 177 -1.53 -0.75 -12.14
C LEU A 177 -1.74 -0.18 -10.73
N MET A 178 -1.19 -0.82 -9.69
CA MET A 178 -1.25 -0.32 -8.33
C MET A 178 -0.54 1.04 -8.18
N THR A 179 0.56 1.25 -8.91
CA THR A 179 1.28 2.53 -8.95
C THR A 179 0.39 3.63 -9.52
N VAL A 180 -0.25 3.41 -10.67
CA VAL A 180 -1.17 4.38 -11.28
C VAL A 180 -2.30 4.76 -10.30
N ILE A 181 -2.92 3.76 -9.66
CA ILE A 181 -3.98 4.00 -8.67
C ILE A 181 -3.44 4.77 -7.45
N SER A 182 -2.25 4.40 -6.94
CA SER A 182 -1.61 5.11 -5.82
C SER A 182 -1.30 6.56 -6.19
N TRP A 183 -0.81 6.83 -7.39
CA TRP A 183 -0.54 8.18 -7.87
C TRP A 183 -1.82 9.01 -7.98
N TYR A 184 -2.90 8.44 -8.49
CA TYR A 184 -4.21 9.09 -8.49
C TYR A 184 -4.66 9.45 -7.07
N LYS A 185 -4.46 8.55 -6.10
CA LYS A 185 -4.76 8.82 -4.68
C LYS A 185 -3.84 9.88 -4.06
N HIS A 186 -2.66 10.11 -4.63
CA HIS A 186 -1.72 11.15 -4.24
C HIS A 186 -1.93 12.49 -4.97
N ARG A 187 -2.94 12.66 -5.85
CA ARG A 187 -3.12 13.86 -6.66
C ARG A 187 -3.07 15.17 -5.86
N ALA A 188 -3.70 15.21 -4.68
CA ALA A 188 -3.63 16.38 -3.80
C ALA A 188 -2.23 16.63 -3.22
N ASN A 189 -1.44 15.58 -2.98
CA ASN A 189 -0.04 15.72 -2.58
C ASN A 189 0.83 16.21 -3.75
N ILE A 190 0.59 15.72 -4.97
CA ILE A 190 1.30 16.16 -6.17
C ILE A 190 1.09 17.66 -6.36
N ILE A 191 -0.16 18.16 -6.26
CA ILE A 191 -0.46 19.57 -6.34
C ILE A 191 0.30 20.37 -5.28
N ARG A 192 0.34 19.91 -4.03
CA ARG A 192 1.08 20.60 -2.96
C ARG A 192 2.60 20.51 -3.14
N LEU A 193 3.13 19.39 -3.66
CA LEU A 193 4.56 19.26 -3.96
C LEU A 193 4.99 20.25 -5.04
N THR A 194 4.21 20.37 -6.12
CA THR A 194 4.52 21.32 -7.22
C THR A 194 4.35 22.77 -6.79
N ALA A 195 3.43 23.06 -5.87
CA ALA A 195 3.24 24.39 -5.28
C ALA A 195 4.20 24.72 -4.11
N GLY A 196 5.07 23.76 -3.69
CA GLY A 196 5.97 23.96 -2.54
C GLY A 196 5.27 24.00 -1.17
N THR A 197 4.01 23.56 -1.08
CA THR A 197 3.18 23.63 0.14
C THR A 197 2.96 22.28 0.80
N GLU A 198 3.63 21.22 0.34
CA GLU A 198 3.51 19.89 0.95
C GLU A 198 4.14 19.84 2.35
N GLY A 199 3.44 19.21 3.29
CA GLY A 199 3.90 19.07 4.67
C GLY A 199 5.08 18.10 4.81
N LYS A 200 6.16 18.52 5.47
CA LYS A 200 7.32 17.68 5.74
C LYS A 200 7.05 16.68 6.86
N ILE A 201 7.74 15.54 6.83
CA ILE A 201 7.72 14.53 7.92
C ILE A 201 8.19 15.19 9.22
N GLY A 202 7.38 15.05 10.29
CA GLY A 202 7.69 15.60 11.62
C GLY A 202 7.42 17.11 11.79
N ALA A 203 6.90 17.81 10.78
CA ALA A 203 6.38 19.15 10.99
C ALA A 203 5.08 19.07 11.83
N LYS A 204 5.00 19.90 12.87
CA LYS A 204 3.75 20.12 13.62
C LYS A 204 2.78 20.79 12.65
N GLY A 205 1.60 20.22 12.49
CA GLY A 205 0.51 20.82 11.71
C GLY A 205 -0.11 21.97 12.46
#